data_e499c8c41c07060f543d398b5d740361
#
_entry.id   e499c8c41c07060f543d398b5d740361
#
_cell.length_a   1.000
_cell.length_b   1.000
_cell.length_c   1.000
_cell.angle_alpha   90.00
_cell.angle_beta   90.00
_cell.angle_gamma   90.00
#
_symmetry.space_group_name_H-M   'P 1'
#
loop_
_entity.id
_entity.type
_entity.pdbx_description
1 polymer ?
#
loop_
_entity_poly.entity_id
_entity_poly.type
_entity_poly.pdbx_seq_one_letter_code
_entity_poly.pdbx_strand_id
1 'polypeptide(L)'
;MVKVSLKSSKPEKVDEYFEIMVRDGKSQYFNLSSDIECPRVSLNRVVMNLGRIYAGVTEYVNPQSKHQKMSLVLKNYGNIPAYFRWNNINDPERVVCIFEPQSGTIQPRSEVKIKMTVTVFIGGNLNELFLCDVNDLELPLGFEMLADAYGLNVAYETQED
;
A
#
# COMPACT_ATOMS: atom_id res chain seq x y z
N MET A 1 -31.19 -14.58 -25.35
CA MET A 1 -29.81 -14.29 -24.92
C MET A 1 -29.65 -14.84 -23.51
N VAL A 2 -28.70 -15.75 -23.30
CA VAL A 2 -28.36 -16.30 -21.97
C VAL A 2 -27.12 -15.57 -21.48
N LYS A 3 -27.17 -15.01 -20.27
CA LYS A 3 -26.02 -14.36 -19.61
C LYS A 3 -25.51 -15.26 -18.49
N VAL A 4 -24.25 -15.63 -18.54
CA VAL A 4 -23.58 -16.39 -17.50
C VAL A 4 -22.61 -15.46 -16.81
N SER A 5 -22.60 -15.46 -15.46
CA SER A 5 -21.63 -14.70 -14.64
C SER A 5 -20.95 -15.63 -13.66
N LEU A 6 -19.63 -15.50 -13.57
CA LEU A 6 -18.80 -16.20 -12.60
C LEU A 6 -18.30 -15.21 -11.57
N LYS A 7 -18.36 -15.59 -10.29
CA LYS A 7 -17.78 -14.83 -9.19
C LYS A 7 -17.11 -15.80 -8.23
N SER A 8 -15.83 -15.57 -7.91
CA SER A 8 -15.11 -16.27 -6.86
C SER A 8 -14.45 -15.27 -5.92
N SER A 9 -14.26 -15.67 -4.68
CA SER A 9 -13.54 -14.92 -3.64
C SER A 9 -12.09 -15.42 -3.45
N LYS A 10 -11.68 -16.44 -4.21
CA LYS A 10 -10.37 -17.07 -4.11
C LYS A 10 -9.75 -17.24 -5.49
N PRO A 11 -8.40 -17.21 -5.60
CA PRO A 11 -7.74 -17.56 -6.85
C PRO A 11 -7.94 -19.04 -7.13
N GLU A 12 -8.52 -19.34 -8.28
CA GLU A 12 -8.82 -20.72 -8.70
C GLU A 12 -8.94 -20.80 -10.22
N LYS A 13 -8.73 -22.03 -10.73
CA LYS A 13 -9.08 -22.36 -12.11
C LYS A 13 -10.46 -22.98 -12.12
N VAL A 14 -11.33 -22.40 -12.91
CA VAL A 14 -12.67 -22.91 -13.13
C VAL A 14 -12.72 -23.53 -14.51
N ASP A 15 -13.24 -24.74 -14.60
CA ASP A 15 -13.47 -25.47 -15.85
C ASP A 15 -14.75 -26.29 -15.68
N GLU A 16 -15.88 -25.66 -16.06
CA GLU A 16 -17.21 -26.19 -15.82
C GLU A 16 -17.99 -26.39 -17.12
N TYR A 17 -18.65 -27.53 -17.21
CA TYR A 17 -19.49 -27.86 -18.35
C TYR A 17 -20.95 -27.59 -18.01
N PHE A 18 -21.65 -26.92 -18.94
CA PHE A 18 -23.06 -26.59 -18.82
C PHE A 18 -23.83 -27.20 -19.97
N GLU A 19 -25.01 -27.72 -19.65
CA GLU A 19 -25.99 -28.20 -20.63
C GLU A 19 -27.19 -27.26 -20.68
N ILE A 20 -27.54 -26.82 -21.86
CA ILE A 20 -28.80 -26.14 -22.11
C ILE A 20 -29.76 -27.14 -22.68
N MET A 21 -30.71 -27.60 -21.88
CA MET A 21 -31.76 -28.48 -22.30
C MET A 21 -32.84 -27.72 -23.07
N VAL A 22 -33.09 -28.14 -24.28
CA VAL A 22 -34.13 -27.58 -25.14
C VAL A 22 -35.31 -28.55 -25.15
N ARG A 23 -36.50 -28.08 -24.74
CA ARG A 23 -37.71 -28.88 -24.75
C ARG A 23 -38.02 -29.28 -26.20
N ASP A 24 -38.20 -30.58 -26.43
CA ASP A 24 -38.45 -31.18 -27.75
C ASP A 24 -37.33 -30.93 -28.79
N GLY A 25 -36.14 -30.61 -28.35
CA GLY A 25 -34.95 -30.33 -29.16
C GLY A 25 -33.69 -31.03 -28.66
N LYS A 26 -32.58 -30.81 -29.38
CA LYS A 26 -31.26 -31.30 -28.96
C LYS A 26 -30.66 -30.38 -27.94
N SER A 27 -30.17 -30.95 -26.84
CA SER A 27 -29.37 -30.22 -25.86
C SER A 27 -28.10 -29.61 -26.48
N GLN A 28 -27.72 -28.45 -25.98
CA GLN A 28 -26.49 -27.77 -26.34
C GLN A 28 -25.54 -27.75 -25.14
N TYR A 29 -24.27 -28.02 -25.38
CA TYR A 29 -23.26 -28.04 -24.34
C TYR A 29 -22.27 -26.91 -24.56
N PHE A 30 -21.83 -26.25 -23.48
CA PHE A 30 -20.75 -25.31 -23.55
C PHE A 30 -19.85 -25.44 -22.31
N ASN A 31 -18.57 -25.16 -22.50
CA ASN A 31 -17.58 -25.13 -21.43
C ASN A 31 -17.32 -23.67 -21.02
N LEU A 32 -17.27 -23.40 -19.70
CA LEU A 32 -16.83 -22.18 -19.11
C LEU A 32 -15.49 -22.41 -18.42
N SER A 33 -14.42 -21.87 -19.00
CA SER A 33 -13.10 -21.91 -18.37
C SER A 33 -12.66 -20.52 -18.00
N SER A 34 -12.07 -20.38 -16.81
CA SER A 34 -11.53 -19.11 -16.30
C SER A 34 -10.36 -19.38 -15.36
N ASP A 35 -9.38 -18.48 -15.40
CA ASP A 35 -8.28 -18.44 -14.43
C ASP A 35 -8.46 -17.18 -13.58
N ILE A 36 -8.82 -17.37 -12.30
CA ILE A 36 -9.10 -16.30 -11.37
C ILE A 36 -7.82 -16.04 -10.58
N GLU A 37 -7.23 -14.87 -10.78
CA GLU A 37 -5.99 -14.46 -10.13
C GLU A 37 -6.25 -13.40 -9.04
N CYS A 38 -5.42 -13.41 -8.00
CA CYS A 38 -5.31 -12.30 -7.04
C CYS A 38 -4.17 -11.36 -7.42
N PRO A 39 -4.24 -10.08 -7.04
CA PRO A 39 -3.12 -9.16 -7.16
C PRO A 39 -1.90 -9.68 -6.40
N ARG A 40 -0.70 -9.43 -6.94
CA ARG A 40 0.57 -9.79 -6.31
C ARG A 40 1.39 -8.54 -6.13
N VAL A 41 1.12 -7.82 -5.04
CA VAL A 41 1.78 -6.54 -4.74
C VAL A 41 2.73 -6.72 -3.56
N SER A 42 3.87 -6.07 -3.64
CA SER A 42 4.79 -5.96 -2.51
C SER A 42 5.38 -4.57 -2.40
N LEU A 43 5.84 -4.23 -1.20
CA LEU A 43 6.69 -3.09 -0.93
C LEU A 43 8.16 -3.45 -1.19
N ASN A 44 8.93 -2.51 -1.72
CA ASN A 44 10.38 -2.68 -1.88
C ASN A 44 11.11 -2.74 -0.53
N ARG A 45 10.47 -2.27 0.53
CA ARG A 45 10.94 -2.36 1.91
C ARG A 45 9.78 -2.33 2.89
N VAL A 46 9.96 -2.98 4.02
CA VAL A 46 8.98 -3.04 5.11
C VAL A 46 9.41 -2.23 6.33
N VAL A 47 10.67 -1.79 6.38
CA VAL A 47 11.23 -0.94 7.44
C VAL A 47 12.03 0.19 6.82
N MET A 48 11.86 1.39 7.36
CA MET A 48 12.64 2.58 7.02
C MET A 48 13.09 3.28 8.28
N ASN A 49 14.39 3.45 8.44
CA ASN A 49 14.97 4.23 9.53
C ASN A 49 15.40 5.61 9.02
N LEU A 50 14.71 6.66 9.50
CA LEU A 50 15.01 8.04 9.15
C LEU A 50 16.23 8.59 9.94
N GLY A 51 16.69 7.85 10.96
CA GLY A 51 17.77 8.29 11.84
C GLY A 51 17.34 9.43 12.77
N ARG A 52 18.22 10.41 12.95
CA ARG A 52 17.95 11.59 13.78
C ARG A 52 17.16 12.62 13.00
N ILE A 53 16.03 13.06 13.55
CA ILE A 53 15.16 14.10 13.00
C ILE A 53 14.81 15.11 14.09
N TYR A 54 14.31 16.29 13.71
CA TYR A 54 13.90 17.30 14.67
C TYR A 54 12.37 17.37 14.77
N ALA A 55 11.86 17.37 16.00
CA ALA A 55 10.42 17.57 16.24
C ALA A 55 9.99 18.96 15.73
N GLY A 56 8.84 19.02 15.05
CA GLY A 56 8.33 20.24 14.41
C GLY A 56 8.91 20.50 13.01
N VAL A 57 9.88 19.71 12.55
CA VAL A 57 10.44 19.82 11.20
C VAL A 57 9.84 18.73 10.30
N THR A 58 9.54 19.10 9.06
CA THR A 58 8.99 18.18 8.09
C THR A 58 10.12 17.51 7.29
N GLU A 59 10.16 16.18 7.34
CA GLU A 59 11.11 15.37 6.58
C GLU A 59 10.47 14.85 5.29
N TYR A 60 11.24 14.87 4.21
CA TYR A 60 10.80 14.44 2.88
C TYR A 60 11.53 13.19 2.44
N VAL A 61 10.79 12.11 2.27
CA VAL A 61 11.28 10.88 1.64
C VAL A 61 10.93 10.90 0.16
N ASN A 62 11.90 11.27 -0.66
CA ASN A 62 11.69 11.38 -2.11
C ASN A 62 12.19 10.11 -2.83
N PRO A 63 11.32 9.40 -3.59
CA PRO A 63 11.72 8.22 -4.36
C PRO A 63 12.72 8.54 -5.50
N GLN A 64 12.90 9.81 -5.86
CA GLN A 64 13.89 10.25 -6.83
C GLN A 64 15.26 10.62 -6.21
N SER A 65 15.36 10.57 -4.88
CA SER A 65 16.63 10.79 -4.18
C SER A 65 17.68 9.80 -4.65
N LYS A 66 18.90 10.27 -4.93
CA LYS A 66 20.06 9.43 -5.28
C LYS A 66 20.44 8.43 -4.19
N HIS A 67 19.94 8.63 -2.98
CA HIS A 67 20.06 7.69 -1.88
C HIS A 67 18.92 6.66 -1.97
N GLN A 68 19.14 5.57 -2.71
CA GLN A 68 18.20 4.43 -2.84
C GLN A 68 17.68 3.88 -1.50
N LYS A 69 18.30 4.24 -0.38
CA LYS A 69 17.93 3.81 0.98
C LYS A 69 16.62 4.41 1.48
N MET A 70 16.07 5.44 0.80
CA MET A 70 14.87 6.15 1.24
C MET A 70 13.73 6.16 0.21
N SER A 71 13.72 5.27 -0.76
CA SER A 71 12.61 5.17 -1.70
C SER A 71 11.59 4.14 -1.24
N LEU A 72 10.30 4.51 -1.31
CA LEU A 72 9.19 3.61 -1.08
C LEU A 72 8.51 3.33 -2.42
N VAL A 73 8.41 2.05 -2.78
CA VAL A 73 7.87 1.61 -4.06
C VAL A 73 6.93 0.44 -3.85
N LEU A 74 5.73 0.55 -4.39
CA LEU A 74 4.78 -0.54 -4.55
C LEU A 74 4.97 -1.18 -5.92
N LYS A 75 5.16 -2.49 -5.97
CA LYS A 75 5.35 -3.23 -7.22
C LYS A 75 4.32 -4.34 -7.38
N ASN A 76 3.65 -4.34 -8.52
CA ASN A 76 2.72 -5.38 -8.90
C ASN A 76 3.43 -6.43 -9.76
N TYR A 77 3.58 -7.63 -9.22
CA TYR A 77 4.15 -8.79 -9.92
C TYR A 77 3.09 -9.66 -10.60
N GLY A 78 1.82 -9.33 -10.38
CA GLY A 78 0.67 -10.04 -10.95
C GLY A 78 0.38 -9.64 -12.40
N ASN A 79 -0.61 -10.33 -12.98
CA ASN A 79 -1.08 -10.10 -14.34
C ASN A 79 -2.35 -9.25 -14.38
N ILE A 80 -2.90 -8.90 -13.21
CA ILE A 80 -4.10 -8.08 -13.07
C ILE A 80 -3.78 -6.75 -12.39
N PRO A 81 -4.53 -5.67 -12.67
CA PRO A 81 -4.37 -4.39 -11.98
C PRO A 81 -4.67 -4.54 -10.48
N ALA A 82 -3.94 -3.82 -9.65
CA ALA A 82 -4.13 -3.78 -8.21
C ALA A 82 -4.45 -2.35 -7.75
N TYR A 83 -5.55 -2.16 -7.04
CA TYR A 83 -5.87 -0.89 -6.41
C TYR A 83 -5.28 -0.87 -5.00
N PHE A 84 -4.58 0.22 -4.63
CA PHE A 84 -4.01 0.39 -3.31
C PHE A 84 -4.52 1.66 -2.64
N ARG A 85 -4.48 1.67 -1.30
CA ARG A 85 -4.78 2.84 -0.47
C ARG A 85 -3.99 2.78 0.84
N TRP A 86 -3.25 3.85 1.13
CA TRP A 86 -2.59 4.05 2.42
C TRP A 86 -3.60 4.47 3.48
N ASN A 87 -3.52 3.85 4.66
CA ASN A 87 -4.31 4.22 5.81
C ASN A 87 -3.63 5.37 6.55
N ASN A 88 -4.44 6.30 7.07
CA ASN A 88 -3.93 7.41 7.86
C ASN A 88 -3.42 6.91 9.22
N ILE A 89 -2.51 7.67 9.82
CA ILE A 89 -2.00 7.38 11.16
C ILE A 89 -3.08 7.59 12.20
N ASN A 90 -2.99 6.78 13.26
CA ASN A 90 -3.93 6.82 14.36
C ASN A 90 -3.62 7.88 15.43
N ASP A 91 -2.45 8.52 15.38
CA ASP A 91 -2.01 9.54 16.35
C ASP A 91 -1.43 10.79 15.64
N PRO A 92 -2.33 11.70 15.17
CA PRO A 92 -1.91 12.91 14.47
C PRO A 92 -1.24 13.95 15.38
N GLU A 93 -1.34 13.84 16.72
CA GLU A 93 -0.65 14.74 17.64
C GLU A 93 0.82 14.37 17.80
N ARG A 94 1.17 13.13 17.55
CA ARG A 94 2.52 12.59 17.66
C ARG A 94 3.27 12.63 16.35
N VAL A 95 2.65 12.15 15.28
CA VAL A 95 3.26 12.09 13.95
C VAL A 95 2.20 12.17 12.87
N VAL A 96 2.48 12.95 11.83
CA VAL A 96 1.68 13.01 10.60
C VAL A 96 2.54 12.51 9.46
N CYS A 97 2.02 11.54 8.72
CA CYS A 97 2.63 11.04 7.51
C CYS A 97 1.66 11.16 6.33
N ILE A 98 2.13 11.75 5.26
CA ILE A 98 1.38 11.94 4.01
C ILE A 98 2.07 11.12 2.93
N PHE A 99 1.30 10.27 2.26
CA PHE A 99 1.73 9.46 1.12
C PHE A 99 1.19 10.05 -0.18
N GLU A 100 2.05 10.22 -1.18
CA GLU A 100 1.70 10.72 -2.51
C GLU A 100 2.21 9.78 -3.61
N PRO A 101 1.30 9.12 -4.37
CA PRO A 101 -0.15 9.11 -4.21
C PRO A 101 -0.62 8.33 -2.98
N GLN A 102 -1.70 8.81 -2.32
CA GLN A 102 -2.31 8.12 -1.19
C GLN A 102 -3.07 6.86 -1.62
N SER A 103 -3.61 6.86 -2.82
CA SER A 103 -4.30 5.72 -3.43
C SER A 103 -4.13 5.73 -4.94
N GLY A 104 -4.34 4.59 -5.58
CA GLY A 104 -4.25 4.48 -7.02
C GLY A 104 -4.27 3.05 -7.51
N THR A 105 -4.08 2.87 -8.80
CA THR A 105 -4.03 1.55 -9.45
C THR A 105 -2.63 1.28 -9.97
N ILE A 106 -2.08 0.13 -9.59
CA ILE A 106 -0.81 -0.37 -10.10
C ILE A 106 -1.11 -1.34 -11.25
N GLN A 107 -0.70 -0.97 -12.45
CA GLN A 107 -0.90 -1.82 -13.63
C GLN A 107 -0.13 -3.15 -13.50
N PRO A 108 -0.53 -4.20 -14.23
CA PRO A 108 0.20 -5.46 -14.26
C PRO A 108 1.69 -5.24 -14.57
N ARG A 109 2.56 -5.93 -13.85
CA ARG A 109 4.03 -5.90 -14.07
C ARG A 109 4.66 -4.52 -13.98
N SER A 110 4.00 -3.56 -13.30
CA SER A 110 4.49 -2.19 -13.14
C SER A 110 4.70 -1.83 -11.67
N GLU A 111 5.22 -0.63 -11.44
CA GLU A 111 5.49 -0.11 -10.11
C GLU A 111 4.99 1.33 -9.96
N VAL A 112 4.66 1.70 -8.72
CA VAL A 112 4.32 3.06 -8.32
C VAL A 112 5.29 3.51 -7.24
N LYS A 113 5.92 4.66 -7.48
CA LYS A 113 6.82 5.30 -6.51
C LYS A 113 5.99 6.17 -5.58
N ILE A 114 6.19 5.99 -4.29
CA ILE A 114 5.47 6.71 -3.24
C ILE A 114 6.41 7.76 -2.63
N LYS A 115 6.00 9.01 -2.69
CA LYS A 115 6.63 10.09 -1.93
C LYS A 115 5.99 10.11 -0.55
N MET A 116 6.80 10.20 0.50
CA MET A 116 6.36 10.27 1.87
C MET A 116 6.84 11.57 2.51
N THR A 117 5.93 12.26 3.18
CA THR A 117 6.24 13.46 3.96
C THR A 117 5.91 13.16 5.41
N VAL A 118 6.88 13.34 6.31
CA VAL A 118 6.75 13.02 7.73
C VAL A 118 6.97 14.27 8.56
N THR A 119 6.07 14.53 9.49
CA THR A 119 6.23 15.57 10.52
C THR A 119 6.00 14.93 11.88
N VAL A 120 7.02 14.99 12.75
CA VAL A 120 6.96 14.49 14.12
C VAL A 120 6.82 15.67 15.07
N PHE A 121 5.86 15.63 15.99
CA PHE A 121 5.55 16.75 16.88
C PHE A 121 6.17 16.61 18.27
N ILE A 122 6.51 15.39 18.68
CA ILE A 122 7.10 15.10 19.99
C ILE A 122 8.48 14.46 19.86
N GLY A 123 9.38 14.79 20.81
CA GLY A 123 10.69 14.15 20.91
C GLY A 123 10.64 12.73 21.46
N GLY A 124 11.63 11.92 21.13
CA GLY A 124 11.82 10.54 21.56
C GLY A 124 11.94 9.55 20.43
N ASN A 125 12.03 8.28 20.79
CA ASN A 125 12.08 7.20 19.81
C ASN A 125 10.70 7.00 19.18
N LEU A 126 10.66 7.06 17.85
CA LEU A 126 9.49 6.84 17.04
C LEU A 126 9.56 5.46 16.40
N ASN A 127 8.50 4.69 16.56
CA ASN A 127 8.26 3.44 15.85
C ASN A 127 6.79 3.40 15.45
N GLU A 128 6.52 3.65 14.17
CA GLU A 128 5.16 3.76 13.65
C GLU A 128 4.93 2.77 12.51
N LEU A 129 3.82 2.05 12.57
CA LEU A 129 3.39 1.11 11.55
C LEU A 129 2.34 1.74 10.65
N PHE A 130 2.63 1.83 9.38
CA PHE A 130 1.70 2.25 8.34
C PHE A 130 1.19 1.05 7.57
N LEU A 131 -0.09 1.07 7.24
CA LEU A 131 -0.74 0.01 6.49
C LEU A 131 -1.20 0.52 5.14
N CYS A 132 -0.97 -0.31 4.13
CA CYS A 132 -1.45 -0.08 2.78
C CYS A 132 -2.39 -1.22 2.38
N ASP A 133 -3.67 -0.91 2.25
CA ASP A 133 -4.66 -1.85 1.75
C ASP A 133 -4.47 -2.03 0.25
N VAL A 134 -4.53 -3.26 -0.19
CA VAL A 134 -4.57 -3.61 -1.62
C VAL A 134 -5.79 -4.48 -1.82
N ASN A 135 -6.61 -4.15 -2.84
CA ASN A 135 -7.83 -4.91 -3.12
C ASN A 135 -7.51 -6.40 -3.31
N ASP A 136 -8.42 -7.25 -2.84
CA ASP A 136 -8.34 -8.71 -2.94
C ASP A 136 -7.08 -9.34 -2.31
N LEU A 137 -6.29 -8.60 -1.51
CA LEU A 137 -5.32 -9.16 -0.59
C LEU A 137 -5.97 -9.39 0.78
N GLU A 138 -5.69 -10.55 1.37
CA GLU A 138 -6.24 -10.93 2.67
C GLU A 138 -5.72 -10.05 3.81
N LEU A 139 -4.46 -9.62 3.72
CA LEU A 139 -3.80 -8.77 4.71
C LEU A 139 -3.21 -7.51 4.06
N PRO A 140 -3.28 -6.36 4.75
CA PRO A 140 -2.63 -5.14 4.27
C PRO A 140 -1.10 -5.28 4.25
N LEU A 141 -0.46 -4.52 3.40
CA LEU A 141 1.00 -4.40 3.38
C LEU A 141 1.45 -3.50 4.54
N GLY A 142 2.32 -4.01 5.40
CA GLY A 142 2.88 -3.25 6.53
C GLY A 142 4.18 -2.55 6.16
N PHE A 143 4.33 -1.30 6.64
CA PHE A 143 5.53 -0.50 6.52
C PHE A 143 5.85 0.14 7.87
N GLU A 144 6.99 -0.19 8.47
CA GLU A 144 7.46 0.32 9.75
C GLU A 144 8.45 1.48 9.55
N MET A 145 8.21 2.58 10.22
CA MET A 145 9.07 3.75 10.22
C MET A 145 9.69 3.95 11.59
N LEU A 146 11.02 4.03 11.61
CA LEU A 146 11.82 4.28 12.81
C LEU A 146 12.47 5.65 12.70
N ALA A 147 12.47 6.40 13.81
CA ALA A 147 13.21 7.65 13.92
C ALA A 147 13.57 7.95 15.37
N ASP A 148 14.61 8.77 15.57
CA ASP A 148 14.99 9.32 16.84
C ASP A 148 14.77 10.85 16.78
N ALA A 149 13.65 11.32 17.37
CA ALA A 149 13.19 12.69 17.26
C ALA A 149 13.71 13.53 18.44
N TYR A 150 14.36 14.63 18.12
CA TYR A 150 14.90 15.59 19.10
C TYR A 150 14.00 16.82 19.19
N GLY A 151 13.61 17.17 20.43
CA GLY A 151 12.96 18.46 20.71
C GLY A 151 13.95 19.60 20.65
N LEU A 152 13.50 20.81 20.30
CA LEU A 152 14.28 22.03 20.46
C LEU A 152 14.33 22.38 21.96
N ASN A 153 15.52 22.36 22.55
CA ASN A 153 15.77 22.90 23.88
C ASN A 153 16.28 24.32 23.72
N VAL A 154 15.45 25.30 24.09
CA VAL A 154 15.86 26.73 24.15
C VAL A 154 16.16 27.10 25.61
N ALA A 155 17.41 27.36 25.91
CA ALA A 155 17.82 27.96 27.19
C ALA A 155 17.95 29.47 26.99
N TYR A 156 17.32 30.26 27.86
CA TYR A 156 17.53 31.69 27.95
C TYR A 156 18.55 31.97 29.04
N GLU A 157 19.64 32.63 28.67
CA GLU A 157 20.53 33.24 29.63
C GLU A 157 20.11 34.69 29.82
N THR A 158 19.62 35.03 31.01
CA THR A 158 19.45 36.44 31.40
C THR A 158 20.79 36.93 31.95
N GLN A 159 21.40 37.93 31.31
CA GLN A 159 22.43 38.70 31.94
C GLN A 159 21.77 39.54 33.02
N GLU A 160 22.11 39.26 34.28
CA GLU A 160 21.83 40.18 35.38
C GLU A 160 22.88 41.33 35.29
N ASP A 161 22.37 42.57 35.15
CA ASP A 161 23.16 43.80 35.23
C ASP A 161 23.63 44.07 36.67
#